data_3d7882d9b4b09bf489b8789963c7cde5
#
_entry.id   3d7882d9b4b09bf489b8789963c7cde5
#
_cell.length_a   1.000
_cell.length_b   1.000
_cell.length_c   1.000
_cell.angle_alpha   90.00
_cell.angle_beta   90.00
_cell.angle_gamma   90.00
#
_symmetry.space_group_name_H-M   'P 1'
#
loop_
_entity.id
_entity.type
_entity.pdbx_description
1 polymer ?
#
loop_
_entity_poly.entity_id
_entity_poly.type
_entity_poly.pdbx_seq_one_letter_code
_entity_poly.pdbx_strand_id
1 'polypeptide(L)'
;MKNLTKRMTVSLFCLLAGGAAAHAQVVTIATGAQGSLAYNSGQAVAKVANDVGITARTQPLVGYLPLINNGEVDFGFSNGVEVEYAAAGTGNYDRTHPELRLVGTMFPLTTGLMAPCDLGLKTIADVKAKASELRIASEYTSSTIIPFYIAGGLANGGLTYDDFQKVPVASFVAGIDALGDGLVDIALVSLNAGAGQQAAVKLQSRGGLCYISQDASEEGLAAFKEYLPAGELVTLPQNENVNGLQNSDAIIMDIPWMMLTSSAVDEELVYTITKAVAENRDALKASFGAFGRAKTEKMAPRNAVEYHPGAVRYYQEAGIPLGQ
;
A
#
# COMPACT_ATOMS: atom_id res chain seq x y z
N MET A 1 71.00 60.91 -22.26
CA MET A 1 69.82 60.54 -23.02
C MET A 1 69.30 59.23 -22.34
N LYS A 2 68.24 59.34 -21.54
CA LYS A 2 67.73 58.26 -20.67
C LYS A 2 66.48 57.72 -21.27
N ASN A 3 66.47 56.41 -21.69
CA ASN A 3 65.30 55.69 -22.11
C ASN A 3 64.52 55.11 -20.92
N LEU A 4 63.28 55.53 -20.75
CA LEU A 4 62.35 55.09 -19.79
C LEU A 4 61.50 53.96 -20.36
N THR A 5 61.73 52.70 -20.00
CA THR A 5 60.91 51.55 -20.39
C THR A 5 59.76 51.42 -19.40
N LYS A 6 58.53 51.69 -19.86
CA LYS A 6 57.27 51.43 -19.12
C LYS A 6 56.99 49.92 -19.15
N ARG A 7 57.04 49.30 -17.96
CA ARG A 7 56.51 47.91 -17.74
C ARG A 7 55.02 48.00 -17.54
N MET A 8 54.25 47.43 -18.45
CA MET A 8 52.82 47.26 -18.36
C MET A 8 52.54 45.90 -17.68
N THR A 9 52.07 45.93 -16.44
CA THR A 9 51.69 44.75 -15.67
C THR A 9 50.24 44.39 -16.06
N VAL A 10 50.06 43.30 -16.82
CA VAL A 10 48.75 42.77 -17.14
C VAL A 10 48.38 41.83 -16.01
N SER A 11 47.42 42.25 -15.17
CA SER A 11 46.82 41.40 -14.12
C SER A 11 45.78 40.46 -14.77
N LEU A 12 46.13 39.20 -14.91
CA LEU A 12 45.22 38.15 -15.37
C LEU A 12 44.30 37.75 -14.20
N PHE A 13 43.10 38.25 -14.21
CA PHE A 13 42.03 37.86 -13.24
C PHE A 13 41.45 36.52 -13.69
N CYS A 14 41.95 35.40 -13.17
CA CYS A 14 41.32 34.10 -13.33
C CYS A 14 40.02 34.06 -12.52
N LEU A 15 38.87 34.24 -13.18
CA LEU A 15 37.56 33.84 -12.64
C LEU A 15 37.52 32.32 -12.55
N LEU A 16 37.77 31.81 -11.35
CA LEU A 16 37.39 30.44 -10.98
C LEU A 16 35.86 30.39 -10.88
N ALA A 17 35.19 30.10 -11.98
CA ALA A 17 33.82 29.65 -11.96
C ALA A 17 33.83 28.25 -11.32
N GLY A 18 33.66 28.19 -9.98
CA GLY A 18 33.38 26.99 -9.26
C GLY A 18 32.01 26.46 -9.69
N GLY A 19 31.98 25.62 -10.70
CA GLY A 19 30.80 24.82 -11.02
C GLY A 19 30.55 23.89 -9.80
N ALA A 20 29.58 24.24 -8.99
CA ALA A 20 29.01 23.27 -8.07
C ALA A 20 28.50 22.12 -8.96
N ALA A 21 29.25 21.01 -8.99
CA ALA A 21 28.73 19.76 -9.49
C ALA A 21 27.51 19.43 -8.60
N ALA A 22 26.32 19.70 -9.11
CA ALA A 22 25.10 19.17 -8.53
C ALA A 22 25.23 17.64 -8.61
N HIS A 23 25.69 17.02 -7.53
CA HIS A 23 25.55 15.58 -7.38
C HIS A 23 24.07 15.30 -7.45
N ALA A 24 23.61 14.69 -8.53
CA ALA A 24 22.25 14.18 -8.63
C ALA A 24 22.09 13.21 -7.46
N GLN A 25 21.35 13.63 -6.45
CA GLN A 25 21.06 12.80 -5.28
C GLN A 25 20.28 11.59 -5.78
N VAL A 26 20.80 10.41 -5.52
CA VAL A 26 20.10 9.17 -5.84
C VAL A 26 19.05 8.94 -4.79
N VAL A 27 17.80 8.96 -5.19
CA VAL A 27 16.63 8.73 -4.33
C VAL A 27 16.39 7.22 -4.19
N THR A 28 16.28 6.74 -2.97
CA THR A 28 16.03 5.33 -2.66
C THR A 28 14.56 5.11 -2.34
N ILE A 29 13.93 4.18 -3.05
CA ILE A 29 12.55 3.75 -2.79
C ILE A 29 12.60 2.32 -2.24
N ALA A 30 12.29 2.16 -0.95
CA ALA A 30 12.15 0.84 -0.34
C ALA A 30 10.97 0.07 -0.95
N THR A 31 11.20 -1.20 -1.24
CA THR A 31 10.19 -2.09 -1.78
C THR A 31 10.25 -3.44 -1.08
N GLY A 32 9.19 -4.23 -1.19
CA GLY A 32 9.22 -5.64 -0.81
C GLY A 32 9.93 -6.51 -1.85
N ALA A 33 9.77 -7.82 -1.71
CA ALA A 33 10.28 -8.80 -2.67
C ALA A 33 9.71 -8.56 -4.08
N GLN A 34 10.44 -8.98 -5.09
CA GLN A 34 10.03 -8.89 -6.49
C GLN A 34 8.63 -9.50 -6.70
N GLY A 35 7.78 -8.79 -7.44
CA GLY A 35 6.40 -9.17 -7.69
C GLY A 35 5.41 -8.79 -6.60
N SER A 36 5.87 -8.29 -5.44
CA SER A 36 5.00 -7.76 -4.40
C SER A 36 4.32 -6.45 -4.83
N LEU A 37 3.27 -6.08 -4.12
CA LEU A 37 2.56 -4.81 -4.33
C LEU A 37 3.52 -3.62 -4.18
N ALA A 38 4.34 -3.61 -3.12
CA ALA A 38 5.33 -2.56 -2.88
C ALA A 38 6.41 -2.52 -3.96
N TYR A 39 6.87 -3.68 -4.45
CA TYR A 39 7.83 -3.75 -5.55
C TYR A 39 7.29 -3.10 -6.82
N ASN A 40 6.10 -3.53 -7.26
CA ASN A 40 5.50 -3.01 -8.48
C ASN A 40 5.16 -1.51 -8.37
N SER A 41 4.69 -1.05 -7.20
CA SER A 41 4.45 0.37 -6.93
C SER A 41 5.74 1.18 -7.00
N GLY A 42 6.80 0.68 -6.38
CA GLY A 42 8.11 1.34 -6.38
C GLY A 42 8.71 1.45 -7.77
N GLN A 43 8.63 0.39 -8.57
CA GLN A 43 9.10 0.42 -9.96
C GLN A 43 8.33 1.44 -10.81
N ALA A 44 7.01 1.50 -10.66
CA ALA A 44 6.18 2.46 -11.39
C ALA A 44 6.52 3.91 -11.01
N VAL A 45 6.67 4.19 -9.71
CA VAL A 45 7.02 5.53 -9.23
C VAL A 45 8.46 5.89 -9.57
N ALA A 46 9.41 4.98 -9.44
CA ALA A 46 10.80 5.23 -9.85
C ALA A 46 10.91 5.61 -11.33
N LYS A 47 10.14 4.91 -12.20
CA LYS A 47 10.11 5.25 -13.61
C LYS A 47 9.63 6.69 -13.83
N VAL A 48 8.50 7.07 -13.27
CA VAL A 48 7.94 8.42 -13.41
C VAL A 48 8.88 9.48 -12.81
N ALA A 49 9.51 9.20 -11.67
CA ALA A 49 10.50 10.08 -11.05
C ALA A 49 11.72 10.30 -11.98
N ASN A 50 12.22 9.22 -12.60
CA ASN A 50 13.32 9.32 -13.56
C ASN A 50 12.93 10.12 -14.81
N ASP A 51 11.69 9.99 -15.27
CA ASP A 51 11.18 10.76 -16.44
C ASP A 51 11.13 12.27 -16.18
N VAL A 52 11.04 12.70 -14.90
CA VAL A 52 11.12 14.12 -14.49
C VAL A 52 12.51 14.55 -14.00
N GLY A 53 13.53 13.74 -14.20
CA GLY A 53 14.93 14.09 -13.92
C GLY A 53 15.43 13.75 -12.50
N ILE A 54 14.66 13.03 -11.70
CA ILE A 54 15.09 12.51 -10.40
C ILE A 54 15.71 11.13 -10.59
N THR A 55 16.95 10.92 -10.15
CA THR A 55 17.58 9.59 -10.19
C THR A 55 17.01 8.72 -9.07
N ALA A 56 15.91 8.02 -9.33
CA ALA A 56 15.26 7.12 -8.35
C ALA A 56 15.64 5.66 -8.59
N ARG A 57 15.90 4.93 -7.51
CA ARG A 57 16.20 3.49 -7.51
C ARG A 57 15.36 2.76 -6.49
N THR A 58 14.89 1.58 -6.84
CA THR A 58 14.19 0.70 -5.91
C THR A 58 15.16 -0.21 -5.17
N GLN A 59 14.89 -0.45 -3.90
CA GLN A 59 15.68 -1.34 -3.06
C GLN A 59 14.75 -2.32 -2.33
N PRO A 60 14.82 -3.63 -2.62
CA PRO A 60 14.09 -4.65 -1.87
C PRO A 60 14.61 -4.73 -0.44
N LEU A 61 13.73 -4.46 0.54
CA LEU A 61 14.02 -4.48 1.97
C LEU A 61 12.85 -5.14 2.72
N VAL A 62 13.13 -5.70 3.87
CA VAL A 62 12.10 -6.24 4.78
C VAL A 62 11.95 -5.31 5.96
N GLY A 63 10.71 -5.00 6.36
CA GLY A 63 10.45 -4.17 7.54
C GLY A 63 11.02 -2.75 7.42
N TYR A 64 10.88 -2.10 6.29
CA TYR A 64 11.54 -0.83 5.97
C TYR A 64 10.89 0.44 6.55
N LEU A 65 9.71 0.38 7.18
CA LEU A 65 9.11 1.58 7.79
C LEU A 65 10.03 2.22 8.87
N PRO A 66 10.66 1.45 9.78
CA PRO A 66 11.66 2.01 10.67
C PRO A 66 12.85 2.68 9.96
N LEU A 67 13.28 2.14 8.81
CA LEU A 67 14.37 2.73 8.02
C LEU A 67 13.95 4.06 7.38
N ILE A 68 12.71 4.16 6.90
CA ILE A 68 12.13 5.42 6.41
C ILE A 68 12.05 6.42 7.57
N ASN A 69 11.50 6.01 8.72
CA ASN A 69 11.43 6.88 9.90
C ASN A 69 12.80 7.47 10.28
N ASN A 70 13.85 6.68 10.19
CA ASN A 70 15.22 7.12 10.53
C ASN A 70 15.90 7.92 9.40
N GLY A 71 15.29 8.09 8.23
CA GLY A 71 15.89 8.74 7.07
C GLY A 71 16.97 7.91 6.37
N GLU A 72 17.04 6.60 6.62
CA GLU A 72 17.98 5.68 5.97
C GLU A 72 17.52 5.30 4.56
N VAL A 73 16.24 5.47 4.28
CA VAL A 73 15.58 5.29 3.00
C VAL A 73 14.62 6.45 2.77
N ASP A 74 14.63 7.02 1.57
CA ASP A 74 13.88 8.25 1.28
C ASP A 74 12.37 8.01 1.17
N PHE A 75 11.96 6.94 0.49
CA PHE A 75 10.54 6.63 0.24
C PHE A 75 10.25 5.14 0.38
N GLY A 76 8.98 4.82 0.55
CA GLY A 76 8.48 3.44 0.52
C GLY A 76 6.96 3.39 0.43
N PHE A 77 6.41 2.19 0.48
CA PHE A 77 4.97 1.95 0.37
C PHE A 77 4.48 1.04 1.47
N SER A 78 3.35 1.39 2.07
CA SER A 78 2.64 0.48 2.96
C SER A 78 1.13 0.71 2.89
N ASN A 79 0.38 -0.18 3.50
CA ASN A 79 -1.05 -0.01 3.69
C ASN A 79 -1.33 0.93 4.88
N GLY A 80 -2.45 1.63 4.85
CA GLY A 80 -2.78 2.64 5.86
C GLY A 80 -2.85 2.09 7.28
N VAL A 81 -3.28 0.84 7.46
CA VAL A 81 -3.34 0.20 8.79
C VAL A 81 -1.96 0.04 9.39
N GLU A 82 -1.02 -0.51 8.62
CA GLU A 82 0.36 -0.69 9.06
C GLU A 82 1.07 0.65 9.32
N VAL A 83 0.74 1.67 8.51
CA VAL A 83 1.24 3.04 8.71
C VAL A 83 0.79 3.60 10.04
N GLU A 84 -0.48 3.47 10.40
CA GLU A 84 -1.01 3.91 11.68
C GLU A 84 -0.42 3.11 12.85
N TYR A 85 -0.27 1.80 12.71
CA TYR A 85 0.38 0.97 13.71
C TYR A 85 1.84 1.38 13.94
N ALA A 86 2.60 1.62 12.87
CA ALA A 86 3.98 2.06 12.96
C ALA A 86 4.08 3.45 13.65
N ALA A 87 3.22 4.39 13.29
CA ALA A 87 3.21 5.71 13.90
C ALA A 87 2.86 5.67 15.38
N ALA A 88 1.87 4.85 15.77
CA ALA A 88 1.38 4.73 17.14
C ALA A 88 2.23 3.78 18.01
N GLY A 89 3.05 2.90 17.42
CA GLY A 89 3.77 1.85 18.14
C GLY A 89 2.82 0.76 18.67
N THR A 90 1.86 0.36 17.85
CA THR A 90 0.83 -0.64 18.19
C THR A 90 0.79 -1.76 17.15
N GLY A 91 -0.12 -2.71 17.29
CA GLY A 91 -0.27 -3.82 16.36
C GLY A 91 0.99 -4.67 16.28
N ASN A 92 1.65 -4.68 15.12
CA ASN A 92 2.90 -5.40 14.89
C ASN A 92 4.17 -4.54 15.16
N TYR A 93 4.04 -3.35 15.76
CA TYR A 93 5.13 -2.47 16.15
C TYR A 93 5.18 -2.29 17.66
N ASP A 94 6.38 -2.32 18.23
CA ASP A 94 6.65 -2.19 19.68
C ASP A 94 7.08 -0.77 20.10
N ARG A 95 7.22 0.13 19.12
CA ARG A 95 7.61 1.53 19.33
C ARG A 95 7.02 2.45 18.27
N THR A 96 6.86 3.73 18.63
CA THR A 96 6.40 4.76 17.72
C THR A 96 7.44 5.13 16.66
N HIS A 97 6.97 5.57 15.50
CA HIS A 97 7.78 6.06 14.39
C HIS A 97 7.34 7.48 14.01
N PRO A 98 7.69 8.50 14.82
CA PRO A 98 7.12 9.85 14.73
C PRO A 98 7.61 10.65 13.53
N GLU A 99 8.70 10.23 12.88
CA GLU A 99 9.24 10.93 11.71
C GLU A 99 8.64 10.45 10.38
N LEU A 100 7.78 9.44 10.41
CA LEU A 100 7.04 9.04 9.21
C LEU A 100 6.14 10.16 8.73
N ARG A 101 6.12 10.38 7.41
CA ARG A 101 5.24 11.33 6.73
C ARG A 101 4.61 10.68 5.51
N LEU A 102 3.40 11.13 5.17
CA LEU A 102 2.72 10.69 3.96
C LEU A 102 3.13 11.54 2.77
N VAL A 103 3.42 10.88 1.66
CA VAL A 103 3.43 11.50 0.33
C VAL A 103 2.00 11.52 -0.21
N GLY A 104 1.28 10.41 -0.09
CA GLY A 104 -0.13 10.34 -0.48
C GLY A 104 -0.67 8.92 -0.60
N THR A 105 -1.98 8.84 -0.77
CA THR A 105 -2.68 7.60 -1.11
C THR A 105 -2.55 7.34 -2.60
N MET A 106 -2.03 6.17 -2.95
CA MET A 106 -1.78 5.78 -4.34
C MET A 106 -3.02 5.19 -5.01
N PHE A 107 -3.65 4.23 -4.34
CA PHE A 107 -4.87 3.55 -4.77
C PHE A 107 -5.43 2.72 -3.60
N PRO A 108 -6.70 2.27 -3.69
CA PRO A 108 -7.26 1.36 -2.69
C PRO A 108 -6.72 -0.06 -2.87
N LEU A 109 -6.33 -0.70 -1.76
CA LEU A 109 -6.08 -2.13 -1.64
C LEU A 109 -7.39 -2.81 -1.26
N THR A 110 -8.15 -3.23 -2.26
CA THR A 110 -9.44 -3.88 -2.08
C THR A 110 -9.23 -5.37 -1.86
N THR A 111 -9.68 -5.90 -0.73
CA THR A 111 -9.46 -7.29 -0.29
C THR A 111 -10.63 -7.79 0.54
N GLY A 112 -10.77 -9.09 0.70
CA GLY A 112 -11.85 -9.66 1.51
C GLY A 112 -11.63 -11.13 1.83
N LEU A 113 -12.42 -11.63 2.75
CA LEU A 113 -12.49 -13.06 3.02
C LEU A 113 -13.23 -13.74 1.86
N MET A 114 -12.70 -14.85 1.38
CA MET A 114 -13.32 -15.67 0.35
C MET A 114 -13.45 -17.12 0.78
N ALA A 115 -14.46 -17.78 0.24
CA ALA A 115 -14.71 -19.21 0.40
C ALA A 115 -15.13 -19.84 -0.94
N PRO A 116 -15.06 -21.17 -1.10
CA PRO A 116 -15.72 -21.87 -2.19
C PRO A 116 -17.22 -21.57 -2.19
N CYS A 117 -17.79 -21.25 -3.36
CA CYS A 117 -19.18 -20.77 -3.46
C CYS A 117 -20.21 -21.82 -3.01
N ASP A 118 -19.90 -23.12 -3.16
CA ASP A 118 -20.77 -24.23 -2.73
C ASP A 118 -21.00 -24.32 -1.22
N LEU A 119 -20.14 -23.71 -0.40
CA LEU A 119 -20.33 -23.63 1.07
C LEU A 119 -21.50 -22.70 1.45
N GLY A 120 -21.96 -21.85 0.52
CA GLY A 120 -23.07 -20.92 0.76
C GLY A 120 -22.79 -19.82 1.77
N LEU A 121 -21.51 -19.49 2.03
CA LEU A 121 -21.09 -18.44 2.93
C LEU A 121 -21.14 -17.09 2.22
N LYS A 122 -22.32 -16.47 2.18
CA LYS A 122 -22.53 -15.20 1.46
C LYS A 122 -22.18 -13.98 2.31
N THR A 123 -22.38 -14.10 3.63
CA THR A 123 -22.19 -13.01 4.59
C THR A 123 -21.36 -13.49 5.77
N ILE A 124 -20.81 -12.55 6.54
CA ILE A 124 -20.09 -12.88 7.79
C ILE A 124 -21.04 -13.54 8.82
N ALA A 125 -22.35 -13.28 8.74
CA ALA A 125 -23.34 -13.95 9.58
C ALA A 125 -23.50 -15.44 9.21
N ASP A 126 -23.41 -15.80 7.92
CA ASP A 126 -23.40 -17.21 7.50
C ASP A 126 -22.15 -17.94 8.01
N VAL A 127 -21.01 -17.24 8.03
CA VAL A 127 -19.77 -17.77 8.60
C VAL A 127 -19.94 -18.01 10.09
N LYS A 128 -20.52 -17.06 10.83
CA LYS A 128 -20.76 -17.17 12.26
C LYS A 128 -21.58 -18.42 12.62
N ALA A 129 -22.58 -18.73 11.81
CA ALA A 129 -23.45 -19.89 12.03
C ALA A 129 -22.73 -21.24 11.88
N LYS A 130 -21.55 -21.30 11.26
CA LYS A 130 -20.79 -22.53 10.95
C LYS A 130 -19.33 -22.47 11.41
N ALA A 131 -18.89 -21.44 12.11
CA ALA A 131 -17.48 -21.12 12.35
C ALA A 131 -16.66 -22.31 12.87
N SER A 132 -17.16 -23.06 13.85
CA SER A 132 -16.47 -24.22 14.44
C SER A 132 -16.24 -25.40 13.49
N GLU A 133 -16.98 -25.46 12.38
CA GLU A 133 -16.85 -26.49 11.35
C GLU A 133 -15.88 -26.06 10.24
N LEU A 134 -15.54 -24.76 10.16
CA LEU A 134 -14.76 -24.17 9.08
C LEU A 134 -13.27 -24.09 9.43
N ARG A 135 -12.43 -24.38 8.43
CA ARG A 135 -10.98 -24.22 8.51
C ARG A 135 -10.59 -22.86 7.95
N ILE A 136 -9.78 -22.10 8.70
CA ILE A 136 -9.32 -20.79 8.30
C ILE A 136 -7.80 -20.74 8.20
N ALA A 137 -7.30 -20.11 7.13
CA ALA A 137 -5.86 -19.82 6.99
C ALA A 137 -5.39 -18.87 8.11
N SER A 138 -4.35 -19.23 8.81
CA SER A 138 -3.90 -18.56 10.04
C SER A 138 -2.36 -18.43 10.11
N GLU A 139 -1.87 -17.71 11.13
CA GLU A 139 -0.48 -17.48 11.51
C GLU A 139 0.33 -16.65 10.51
N TYR A 140 0.30 -16.93 9.21
CA TYR A 140 0.99 -16.16 8.16
C TYR A 140 2.43 -15.77 8.53
N THR A 141 3.29 -16.74 8.81
CA THR A 141 4.61 -16.59 9.43
C THR A 141 5.56 -15.61 8.71
N SER A 142 5.34 -15.31 7.42
CA SER A 142 6.11 -14.32 6.64
C SER A 142 5.40 -12.98 6.46
N SER A 143 4.26 -12.75 7.13
CA SER A 143 3.51 -11.49 7.04
C SER A 143 2.87 -11.14 8.38
N THR A 144 3.31 -10.06 8.98
CA THR A 144 2.82 -9.59 10.27
C THR A 144 1.48 -8.87 10.20
N ILE A 145 1.07 -8.37 9.03
CA ILE A 145 -0.16 -7.57 8.86
C ILE A 145 -1.38 -8.40 8.42
N ILE A 146 -1.20 -9.50 7.68
CA ILE A 146 -2.32 -10.31 7.18
C ILE A 146 -3.21 -10.86 8.29
N PRO A 147 -2.68 -11.34 9.43
CA PRO A 147 -3.51 -11.77 10.56
C PRO A 147 -4.47 -10.67 11.04
N PHE A 148 -4.06 -9.40 11.04
CA PHE A 148 -4.92 -8.28 11.43
C PHE A 148 -6.05 -8.04 10.42
N TYR A 149 -5.79 -8.20 9.13
CA TYR A 149 -6.85 -8.07 8.11
C TYR A 149 -7.92 -9.13 8.30
N ILE A 150 -7.52 -10.37 8.53
CA ILE A 150 -8.48 -11.44 8.79
C ILE A 150 -9.19 -11.21 10.11
N ALA A 151 -8.46 -10.84 11.18
CA ALA A 151 -9.05 -10.56 12.49
C ALA A 151 -10.10 -9.44 12.40
N GLY A 152 -9.83 -8.36 11.68
CA GLY A 152 -10.80 -7.27 11.44
C GLY A 152 -12.03 -7.74 10.69
N GLY A 153 -11.85 -8.56 9.64
CA GLY A 153 -12.97 -9.16 8.91
C GLY A 153 -13.80 -10.12 9.74
N LEU A 154 -13.20 -10.86 10.66
CA LEU A 154 -13.88 -11.74 11.60
C LEU A 154 -14.61 -10.94 12.69
N ALA A 155 -13.92 -9.93 13.27
CA ALA A 155 -14.49 -9.07 14.32
C ALA A 155 -15.74 -8.33 13.83
N ASN A 156 -15.79 -7.97 12.55
CA ASN A 156 -16.98 -7.41 11.90
C ASN A 156 -18.26 -8.25 12.12
N GLY A 157 -18.12 -9.58 12.17
CA GLY A 157 -19.20 -10.53 12.51
C GLY A 157 -19.26 -10.92 13.98
N GLY A 158 -18.45 -10.32 14.87
CA GLY A 158 -18.30 -10.73 16.25
C GLY A 158 -17.66 -12.10 16.39
N LEU A 159 -16.65 -12.39 15.57
CA LEU A 159 -15.88 -13.64 15.52
C LEU A 159 -14.40 -13.35 15.78
N THR A 160 -13.69 -14.40 16.20
CA THR A 160 -12.23 -14.42 16.35
C THR A 160 -11.65 -15.64 15.67
N TYR A 161 -10.34 -15.74 15.56
CA TYR A 161 -9.69 -16.96 15.05
C TYR A 161 -10.00 -18.21 15.90
N ASP A 162 -10.31 -18.04 17.20
CA ASP A 162 -10.54 -19.15 18.10
C ASP A 162 -11.89 -19.85 17.85
N ASP A 163 -12.77 -19.23 17.08
CA ASP A 163 -14.05 -19.83 16.67
C ASP A 163 -13.88 -20.85 15.53
N PHE A 164 -12.68 -20.99 14.95
CA PHE A 164 -12.38 -21.78 13.75
C PHE A 164 -11.34 -22.88 13.99
N GLN A 165 -11.30 -23.82 13.05
CA GLN A 165 -10.17 -24.75 12.91
C GLN A 165 -9.02 -24.00 12.21
N LYS A 166 -7.99 -23.61 12.96
CA LYS A 166 -6.85 -22.83 12.45
C LYS A 166 -5.90 -23.71 11.66
N VAL A 167 -5.55 -23.27 10.45
CA VAL A 167 -4.56 -23.94 9.59
C VAL A 167 -3.41 -22.96 9.32
N PRO A 168 -2.22 -23.20 9.88
CA PRO A 168 -1.05 -22.36 9.67
C PRO A 168 -0.63 -22.32 8.21
N VAL A 169 -0.33 -21.11 7.71
CA VAL A 169 0.19 -20.87 6.36
C VAL A 169 1.39 -19.92 6.42
N ALA A 170 2.29 -20.03 5.44
CA ALA A 170 3.51 -19.24 5.45
C ALA A 170 3.30 -17.80 4.98
N SER A 171 2.42 -17.56 4.01
CA SER A 171 2.29 -16.26 3.35
C SER A 171 0.87 -16.02 2.82
N PHE A 172 0.61 -14.78 2.37
CA PHE A 172 -0.64 -14.41 1.69
C PHE A 172 -0.97 -15.37 0.53
N VAL A 173 0.01 -15.63 -0.35
CA VAL A 173 -0.17 -16.54 -1.49
C VAL A 173 -0.40 -17.97 -1.02
N ALA A 174 0.36 -18.44 -0.01
CA ALA A 174 0.17 -19.78 0.54
C ALA A 174 -1.22 -20.00 1.15
N GLY A 175 -1.81 -18.96 1.76
CA GLY A 175 -3.20 -19.02 2.25
C GLY A 175 -4.21 -19.18 1.11
N ILE A 176 -4.00 -18.48 0.00
CA ILE A 176 -4.85 -18.58 -1.19
C ILE A 176 -4.67 -19.95 -1.87
N ASP A 177 -3.43 -20.45 -1.95
CA ASP A 177 -3.17 -21.78 -2.50
C ASP A 177 -3.82 -22.88 -1.65
N ALA A 178 -3.72 -22.79 -0.32
CA ALA A 178 -4.39 -23.69 0.60
C ALA A 178 -5.92 -23.69 0.41
N LEU A 179 -6.52 -22.52 0.13
CA LEU A 179 -7.94 -22.41 -0.21
C LEU A 179 -8.24 -23.13 -1.53
N GLY A 180 -7.45 -22.89 -2.58
CA GLY A 180 -7.60 -23.55 -3.89
C GLY A 180 -7.41 -25.06 -3.82
N ASP A 181 -6.56 -25.55 -2.93
CA ASP A 181 -6.29 -26.96 -2.71
C ASP A 181 -7.28 -27.63 -1.73
N GLY A 182 -8.25 -26.87 -1.19
CA GLY A 182 -9.25 -27.36 -0.26
C GLY A 182 -8.70 -27.71 1.14
N LEU A 183 -7.54 -27.20 1.50
CA LEU A 183 -6.93 -27.38 2.83
C LEU A 183 -7.55 -26.44 3.86
N VAL A 184 -8.03 -25.27 3.42
CA VAL A 184 -8.82 -24.32 4.20
C VAL A 184 -10.12 -24.00 3.48
N ASP A 185 -11.11 -23.48 4.23
CA ASP A 185 -12.41 -23.09 3.72
C ASP A 185 -12.54 -21.57 3.59
N ILE A 186 -11.70 -20.81 4.32
CA ILE A 186 -11.67 -19.35 4.29
C ILE A 186 -10.21 -18.87 4.21
N ALA A 187 -9.94 -17.92 3.31
CA ALA A 187 -8.69 -17.17 3.26
C ALA A 187 -8.94 -15.72 2.81
N LEU A 188 -7.96 -14.84 3.09
CA LEU A 188 -7.94 -13.48 2.56
C LEU A 188 -7.51 -13.48 1.10
N VAL A 189 -8.27 -12.81 0.24
CA VAL A 189 -7.98 -12.72 -1.21
C VAL A 189 -8.20 -11.29 -1.68
N SER A 190 -7.16 -10.68 -2.27
CA SER A 190 -7.29 -9.35 -2.86
C SER A 190 -7.99 -9.40 -4.23
N LEU A 191 -8.73 -8.33 -4.52
CA LEU A 191 -9.44 -8.18 -5.78
C LEU A 191 -8.48 -8.33 -6.97
N ASN A 192 -8.83 -9.21 -7.91
CA ASN A 192 -8.05 -9.52 -9.11
C ASN A 192 -6.63 -10.09 -8.83
N ALA A 193 -6.37 -10.63 -7.65
CA ALA A 193 -5.10 -11.31 -7.38
C ALA A 193 -4.95 -12.54 -8.28
N GLY A 194 -3.77 -12.70 -8.89
CA GLY A 194 -3.50 -13.85 -9.78
C GLY A 194 -3.63 -15.20 -9.07
N ALA A 195 -3.16 -15.30 -7.82
CA ALA A 195 -3.34 -16.50 -6.99
C ALA A 195 -4.84 -16.80 -6.74
N GLY A 196 -5.66 -15.77 -6.50
CA GLY A 196 -7.11 -15.92 -6.34
C GLY A 196 -7.80 -16.41 -7.61
N GLN A 197 -7.35 -15.97 -8.79
CA GLN A 197 -7.85 -16.48 -10.08
C GLN A 197 -7.49 -17.95 -10.27
N GLN A 198 -6.26 -18.35 -9.94
CA GLN A 198 -5.82 -19.75 -9.99
C GLN A 198 -6.61 -20.64 -9.02
N ALA A 199 -6.82 -20.17 -7.79
CA ALA A 199 -7.64 -20.88 -6.81
C ALA A 199 -9.09 -21.06 -7.28
N ALA A 200 -9.69 -20.03 -7.90
CA ALA A 200 -11.03 -20.13 -8.48
C ALA A 200 -11.13 -21.17 -9.60
N VAL A 201 -10.10 -21.30 -10.45
CA VAL A 201 -10.03 -22.34 -11.48
C VAL A 201 -9.97 -23.73 -10.85
N LYS A 202 -9.13 -23.94 -9.81
CA LYS A 202 -9.06 -25.22 -9.08
C LYS A 202 -10.41 -25.59 -8.45
N LEU A 203 -11.16 -24.60 -7.99
CA LEU A 203 -12.45 -24.76 -7.32
C LEU A 203 -13.66 -24.65 -8.28
N GLN A 204 -13.44 -24.71 -9.59
CA GLN A 204 -14.53 -24.56 -10.57
C GLN A 204 -15.67 -25.57 -10.37
N SER A 205 -15.37 -26.81 -9.98
CA SER A 205 -16.38 -27.83 -9.67
C SER A 205 -17.19 -27.51 -8.40
N ARG A 206 -16.70 -26.59 -7.55
CA ARG A 206 -17.34 -26.08 -6.34
C ARG A 206 -17.99 -24.71 -6.55
N GLY A 207 -18.17 -24.28 -7.81
CA GLY A 207 -18.75 -22.99 -8.18
C GLY A 207 -17.74 -21.83 -8.13
N GLY A 208 -16.43 -22.11 -8.02
CA GLY A 208 -15.38 -21.10 -7.91
C GLY A 208 -15.25 -20.53 -6.50
N LEU A 209 -14.76 -19.29 -6.41
CA LEU A 209 -14.64 -18.54 -5.18
C LEU A 209 -15.69 -17.43 -5.08
N CYS A 210 -16.22 -17.21 -3.89
CA CYS A 210 -17.15 -16.13 -3.56
C CYS A 210 -16.60 -15.28 -2.41
N TYR A 211 -16.75 -13.96 -2.50
CA TYR A 211 -16.49 -13.09 -1.36
C TYR A 211 -17.57 -13.27 -0.30
N ILE A 212 -17.13 -13.20 0.95
CA ILE A 212 -17.98 -13.15 2.14
C ILE A 212 -18.23 -11.68 2.45
N SER A 213 -19.48 -11.23 2.26
CA SER A 213 -19.85 -9.84 2.55
C SER A 213 -19.73 -9.55 4.04
N GLN A 214 -19.10 -8.42 4.35
CA GLN A 214 -19.02 -7.85 5.67
C GLN A 214 -20.34 -7.19 6.08
N ASP A 215 -20.56 -7.02 7.37
CA ASP A 215 -21.68 -6.26 7.93
C ASP A 215 -21.36 -4.74 7.87
N ALA A 216 -22.18 -3.99 7.13
CA ALA A 216 -22.05 -2.53 7.00
C ALA A 216 -22.76 -1.77 8.13
N SER A 217 -23.30 -2.41 9.15
CA SER A 217 -23.88 -1.74 10.32
C SER A 217 -22.82 -0.95 11.09
N GLU A 218 -23.25 0.03 11.89
CA GLU A 218 -22.34 0.79 12.75
C GLU A 218 -21.57 -0.13 13.72
N GLU A 219 -22.22 -1.16 14.24
CA GLU A 219 -21.61 -2.14 15.16
C GLU A 219 -20.53 -2.97 14.42
N GLY A 220 -20.87 -3.53 13.27
CA GLY A 220 -19.93 -4.30 12.45
C GLY A 220 -18.74 -3.47 12.00
N LEU A 221 -18.97 -2.22 11.56
CA LEU A 221 -17.91 -1.31 11.17
C LEU A 221 -17.02 -0.91 12.36
N ALA A 222 -17.60 -0.66 13.53
CA ALA A 222 -16.83 -0.32 14.73
C ALA A 222 -15.91 -1.48 15.14
N ALA A 223 -16.41 -2.70 15.19
CA ALA A 223 -15.60 -3.89 15.50
C ALA A 223 -14.50 -4.15 14.46
N PHE A 224 -14.79 -3.94 13.19
CA PHE A 224 -13.80 -4.01 12.12
C PHE A 224 -12.67 -2.99 12.33
N LYS A 225 -12.99 -1.76 12.68
CA LYS A 225 -12.02 -0.66 12.87
C LYS A 225 -11.15 -0.81 14.11
N GLU A 226 -11.49 -1.65 15.06
CA GLU A 226 -10.60 -1.99 16.19
C GLU A 226 -9.29 -2.64 15.71
N TYR A 227 -9.35 -3.41 14.61
CA TYR A 227 -8.19 -4.06 14.00
C TYR A 227 -7.66 -3.28 12.78
N LEU A 228 -8.52 -2.56 12.09
CA LEU A 228 -8.22 -1.94 10.80
C LEU A 228 -8.68 -0.47 10.80
N PRO A 229 -8.08 0.40 11.65
CA PRO A 229 -8.56 1.78 11.85
C PRO A 229 -8.60 2.60 10.56
N ALA A 230 -7.60 2.48 9.68
CA ALA A 230 -7.58 3.13 8.36
C ALA A 230 -8.41 2.38 7.29
N GLY A 231 -8.98 1.21 7.61
CA GLY A 231 -9.79 0.43 6.69
C GLY A 231 -11.19 0.99 6.53
N GLU A 232 -11.76 0.80 5.34
CA GLU A 232 -13.16 1.08 5.05
C GLU A 232 -13.84 -0.17 4.49
N LEU A 233 -15.16 -0.20 4.53
CA LEU A 233 -15.97 -1.20 3.85
C LEU A 233 -16.57 -0.59 2.59
N VAL A 234 -16.43 -1.29 1.46
CA VAL A 234 -16.95 -0.84 0.17
C VAL A 234 -17.86 -1.90 -0.43
N THR A 235 -18.98 -1.47 -1.00
CA THR A 235 -19.85 -2.35 -1.77
C THR A 235 -19.33 -2.42 -3.21
N LEU A 236 -18.98 -3.62 -3.65
CA LEU A 236 -18.67 -3.90 -5.05
C LEU A 236 -19.87 -4.55 -5.71
N PRO A 237 -20.34 -4.02 -6.85
CA PRO A 237 -21.46 -4.59 -7.58
C PRO A 237 -21.08 -5.93 -8.21
N GLN A 238 -22.08 -6.78 -8.41
CA GLN A 238 -21.94 -8.00 -9.18
C GLN A 238 -21.26 -7.73 -10.53
N ASN A 239 -20.27 -8.58 -10.86
CA ASN A 239 -19.53 -8.47 -12.11
C ASN A 239 -19.04 -9.86 -12.55
N GLU A 240 -19.58 -10.36 -13.66
CA GLU A 240 -19.26 -11.68 -14.21
C GLU A 240 -17.77 -11.87 -14.56
N ASN A 241 -17.04 -10.75 -14.81
CA ASN A 241 -15.63 -10.76 -15.18
C ASN A 241 -14.68 -10.64 -13.97
N VAL A 242 -15.23 -10.52 -12.76
CA VAL A 242 -14.44 -10.35 -11.55
C VAL A 242 -14.60 -11.54 -10.63
N ASN A 243 -13.48 -12.22 -10.35
CA ASN A 243 -13.47 -13.37 -9.45
C ASN A 243 -14.05 -12.99 -8.08
N GLY A 244 -15.02 -13.79 -7.63
CA GLY A 244 -15.71 -13.60 -6.36
C GLY A 244 -16.95 -12.70 -6.41
N LEU A 245 -17.20 -12.03 -7.54
CA LEU A 245 -18.35 -11.15 -7.76
C LEU A 245 -19.29 -11.65 -8.87
N GLN A 246 -19.08 -12.86 -9.40
CA GLN A 246 -19.85 -13.35 -10.52
C GLN A 246 -21.34 -13.54 -10.18
N ASN A 247 -21.66 -13.84 -8.94
CA ASN A 247 -22.98 -14.27 -8.52
C ASN A 247 -23.77 -13.23 -7.70
N SER A 248 -23.09 -12.26 -7.09
CA SER A 248 -23.69 -11.24 -6.22
C SER A 248 -22.78 -10.06 -6.00
N ASP A 249 -23.37 -8.97 -5.53
CA ASP A 249 -22.62 -7.89 -4.88
C ASP A 249 -21.89 -8.44 -3.65
N ALA A 250 -20.82 -7.73 -3.23
CA ALA A 250 -20.13 -8.03 -1.98
C ALA A 250 -19.67 -6.75 -1.29
N ILE A 251 -19.78 -6.73 0.03
CA ILE A 251 -19.19 -5.69 0.88
C ILE A 251 -17.86 -6.23 1.39
N ILE A 252 -16.75 -5.61 0.98
CA ILE A 252 -15.41 -6.06 1.31
C ILE A 252 -14.54 -4.91 1.81
N MET A 253 -13.34 -5.23 2.26
CA MET A 253 -12.41 -4.27 2.84
C MET A 253 -11.73 -3.44 1.76
N ASP A 254 -11.59 -2.14 2.00
CA ASP A 254 -10.82 -1.21 1.19
C ASP A 254 -9.80 -0.49 2.07
N ILE A 255 -8.53 -0.75 1.84
CA ILE A 255 -7.43 -0.27 2.67
C ILE A 255 -6.59 0.68 1.81
N PRO A 256 -6.33 1.93 2.23
CA PRO A 256 -5.50 2.83 1.44
C PRO A 256 -4.08 2.28 1.29
N TRP A 257 -3.59 2.19 0.04
CA TRP A 257 -2.20 1.91 -0.27
C TRP A 257 -1.45 3.23 -0.40
N MET A 258 -0.47 3.44 0.45
CA MET A 258 0.16 4.73 0.67
C MET A 258 1.63 4.74 0.28
N MET A 259 2.11 5.88 -0.20
CA MET A 259 3.52 6.21 -0.32
C MET A 259 3.94 7.06 0.87
N LEU A 260 5.07 6.70 1.46
CA LEU A 260 5.63 7.31 2.67
C LEU A 260 7.02 7.86 2.43
N THR A 261 7.40 8.78 3.30
CA THR A 261 8.74 9.37 3.40
C THR A 261 9.05 9.71 4.87
N SER A 262 10.21 10.28 5.15
CA SER A 262 10.58 10.83 6.45
C SER A 262 10.41 12.35 6.48
N SER A 263 10.17 12.93 7.66
CA SER A 263 10.21 14.37 7.88
C SER A 263 11.57 14.99 7.53
N ALA A 264 12.64 14.18 7.50
CA ALA A 264 14.00 14.63 7.18
C ALA A 264 14.28 14.76 5.67
N VAL A 265 13.41 14.25 4.80
CA VAL A 265 13.59 14.34 3.35
C VAL A 265 13.33 15.76 2.86
N ASP A 266 14.10 16.22 1.89
CA ASP A 266 14.01 17.58 1.35
C ASP A 266 12.62 17.90 0.80
N GLU A 267 12.11 19.09 1.15
CA GLU A 267 10.75 19.51 0.77
C GLU A 267 10.55 19.60 -0.76
N GLU A 268 11.54 20.13 -1.48
CA GLU A 268 11.46 20.26 -2.93
C GLU A 268 11.46 18.90 -3.62
N LEU A 269 12.23 17.95 -3.08
CA LEU A 269 12.24 16.58 -3.57
C LEU A 269 10.87 15.93 -3.40
N VAL A 270 10.26 16.03 -2.20
CA VAL A 270 8.94 15.44 -1.95
C VAL A 270 7.86 16.14 -2.78
N TYR A 271 7.92 17.48 -2.93
CA TYR A 271 7.03 18.21 -3.82
C TYR A 271 7.11 17.67 -5.25
N THR A 272 8.33 17.53 -5.80
CA THR A 272 8.55 17.07 -7.18
C THR A 272 8.06 15.64 -7.39
N ILE A 273 8.31 14.74 -6.45
CA ILE A 273 7.82 13.34 -6.48
C ILE A 273 6.29 13.32 -6.41
N THR A 274 5.69 14.09 -5.49
CA THR A 274 4.23 14.15 -5.34
C THR A 274 3.56 14.62 -6.62
N LYS A 275 4.10 15.70 -7.23
CA LYS A 275 3.66 16.24 -8.51
C LYS A 275 3.80 15.20 -9.63
N ALA A 276 4.95 14.56 -9.74
CA ALA A 276 5.20 13.54 -10.76
C ALA A 276 4.20 12.39 -10.65
N VAL A 277 3.91 11.90 -9.44
CA VAL A 277 2.92 10.85 -9.19
C VAL A 277 1.50 11.32 -9.53
N ALA A 278 1.13 12.54 -9.16
CA ALA A 278 -0.22 13.06 -9.40
C ALA A 278 -0.51 13.31 -10.89
N GLU A 279 0.46 13.84 -11.63
CA GLU A 279 0.29 14.28 -13.02
C GLU A 279 0.55 13.17 -14.06
N ASN A 280 1.20 12.05 -13.69
CA ASN A 280 1.57 10.98 -14.64
C ASN A 280 0.77 9.68 -14.42
N ARG A 281 -0.53 9.79 -14.20
CA ARG A 281 -1.42 8.65 -13.88
C ARG A 281 -1.42 7.56 -14.95
N ASP A 282 -1.42 7.93 -16.22
CA ASP A 282 -1.43 6.96 -17.32
C ASP A 282 -0.11 6.17 -17.38
N ALA A 283 1.02 6.82 -17.14
CA ALA A 283 2.32 6.16 -17.09
C ALA A 283 2.43 5.20 -15.89
N LEU A 284 1.91 5.60 -14.74
CA LEU A 284 1.81 4.73 -13.55
C LEU A 284 0.92 3.52 -13.83
N LYS A 285 -0.28 3.73 -14.39
CA LYS A 285 -1.22 2.65 -14.76
C LYS A 285 -0.60 1.70 -15.80
N ALA A 286 0.10 2.22 -16.79
CA ALA A 286 0.76 1.40 -17.79
C ALA A 286 1.91 0.57 -17.19
N SER A 287 2.60 1.08 -16.17
CA SER A 287 3.67 0.38 -15.46
C SER A 287 3.12 -0.65 -14.48
N PHE A 288 2.04 -0.32 -13.77
CA PHE A 288 1.38 -1.21 -12.82
C PHE A 288 -0.13 -0.94 -12.77
N GLY A 289 -0.93 -1.91 -13.26
CA GLY A 289 -2.37 -1.79 -13.46
C GLY A 289 -3.18 -1.38 -12.22
N ALA A 290 -2.68 -1.60 -11.00
CA ALA A 290 -3.34 -1.19 -9.76
C ALA A 290 -3.55 0.33 -9.67
N PHE A 291 -2.66 1.13 -10.27
CA PHE A 291 -2.82 2.58 -10.38
C PHE A 291 -4.03 3.01 -11.21
N GLY A 292 -4.64 2.11 -11.97
CA GLY A 292 -5.91 2.37 -12.66
C GLY A 292 -7.09 2.67 -11.72
N ARG A 293 -6.98 2.31 -10.42
CA ARG A 293 -7.95 2.63 -9.36
C ARG A 293 -7.62 3.91 -8.60
N ALA A 294 -6.46 4.50 -8.89
CA ALA A 294 -6.01 5.73 -8.26
C ALA A 294 -6.90 6.91 -8.67
N LYS A 295 -7.21 7.79 -7.72
CA LYS A 295 -7.96 9.02 -7.93
C LYS A 295 -7.16 10.19 -7.37
N THR A 296 -6.81 11.14 -8.23
CA THR A 296 -5.97 12.29 -7.85
C THR A 296 -6.61 13.10 -6.72
N GLU A 297 -7.92 13.32 -6.80
CA GLU A 297 -8.69 14.04 -5.78
C GLU A 297 -8.78 13.31 -4.42
N LYS A 298 -8.37 12.05 -4.35
CA LYS A 298 -8.32 11.22 -3.15
C LYS A 298 -6.90 10.91 -2.69
N MET A 299 -5.89 11.65 -3.17
CA MET A 299 -4.50 11.41 -2.78
C MET A 299 -4.20 11.82 -1.34
N ALA A 300 -4.94 12.79 -0.80
CA ALA A 300 -4.67 13.36 0.51
C ALA A 300 -5.88 13.30 1.47
N PRO A 301 -6.47 12.11 1.73
CA PRO A 301 -7.56 11.98 2.68
C PRO A 301 -7.07 12.26 4.11
N ARG A 302 -8.02 12.44 5.04
CA ARG A 302 -7.68 12.53 6.47
C ARG A 302 -6.95 11.27 6.92
N ASN A 303 -5.85 11.46 7.67
CA ASN A 303 -5.04 10.36 8.19
C ASN A 303 -4.48 10.74 9.57
N ALA A 304 -4.14 9.74 10.38
CA ALA A 304 -3.47 9.93 11.67
C ALA A 304 -2.00 10.35 11.50
N VAL A 305 -1.36 9.98 10.39
CA VAL A 305 0.01 10.39 10.05
C VAL A 305 -0.05 11.64 9.19
N GLU A 306 0.79 12.62 9.52
CA GLU A 306 0.86 13.89 8.81
C GLU A 306 1.43 13.74 7.39
N TYR A 307 0.95 14.57 6.48
CA TYR A 307 1.55 14.71 5.16
C TYR A 307 2.84 15.50 5.22
N HIS A 308 3.82 15.13 4.40
CA HIS A 308 5.07 15.87 4.28
C HIS A 308 4.81 17.28 3.74
N PRO A 309 5.52 18.34 4.23
CA PRO A 309 5.30 19.71 3.76
C PRO A 309 5.35 19.88 2.25
N GLY A 310 6.28 19.20 1.55
CA GLY A 310 6.37 19.22 0.10
C GLY A 310 5.13 18.63 -0.59
N ALA A 311 4.55 17.58 -0.03
CA ALA A 311 3.30 17.01 -0.53
C ALA A 311 2.12 17.97 -0.31
N VAL A 312 2.02 18.55 0.89
CA VAL A 312 1.00 19.55 1.24
C VAL A 312 1.05 20.73 0.29
N ARG A 313 2.25 21.27 0.02
CA ARG A 313 2.43 22.38 -0.92
C ARG A 313 1.89 22.04 -2.32
N TYR A 314 2.23 20.88 -2.85
CA TYR A 314 1.69 20.46 -4.13
C TYR A 314 0.15 20.33 -4.12
N TYR A 315 -0.42 19.70 -3.09
CA TYR A 315 -1.87 19.54 -2.99
C TYR A 315 -2.61 20.87 -2.95
N GLN A 316 -2.08 21.85 -2.22
CA GLN A 316 -2.63 23.21 -2.15
C GLN A 316 -2.57 23.91 -3.51
N GLU A 317 -1.44 23.84 -4.20
CA GLU A 317 -1.26 24.43 -5.54
C GLU A 317 -2.16 23.78 -6.60
N ALA A 318 -2.33 22.46 -6.53
CA ALA A 318 -3.15 21.70 -7.46
C ALA A 318 -4.65 21.70 -7.12
N GLY A 319 -5.06 22.32 -6.00
CA GLY A 319 -6.45 22.32 -5.54
C GLY A 319 -6.97 20.95 -5.14
N ILE A 320 -6.08 20.03 -4.73
CA ILE A 320 -6.46 18.70 -4.25
C ILE A 320 -6.89 18.80 -2.79
N PRO A 321 -8.08 18.29 -2.42
CA PRO A 321 -8.55 18.34 -1.05
C PRO A 321 -7.59 17.67 -0.08
N LEU A 322 -7.24 18.35 1.01
CA LEU A 322 -6.35 17.86 2.05
C LEU A 322 -7.15 17.60 3.33
N GLY A 323 -7.08 16.37 3.83
CA GLY A 323 -7.69 16.00 5.10
C GLY A 323 -9.22 15.89 5.11
N GLN A 324 -9.85 15.71 3.95
CA GLN A 324 -11.30 15.52 3.79
C GLN A 324 -11.67 14.04 3.72
#